data_3b24f466cc049762c249e8f61dfdb55e
#
_entry.id   3b24f466cc049762c249e8f61dfdb55e
#
_cell.length_a   1.000
_cell.length_b   1.000
_cell.length_c   1.000
_cell.angle_alpha   90.00
_cell.angle_beta   90.00
_cell.angle_gamma   90.00
#
_symmetry.space_group_name_H-M   'P 1'
#
loop_
_entity.id
_entity.type
_entity.pdbx_description
1 polymer ?
#
loop_
_entity_poly.entity_id
_entity_poly.type
_entity_poly.pdbx_seq_one_letter_code
_entity_poly.pdbx_strand_id
1 'polypeptide(L)'
;MRRLLLVVLAAFAVAALSVSAATGKNGPSTNGPSKKNGHGVSCVLHSKLTAKAETTGSTSVAKGHTLIKVRANGTIEFKTRILNKAHETFIAGHIHLAPVGVAGPVVVPLFVAPTPVTSARHIKQSGIATPNPGTTGAALCADPPAYYINYHTTAFAGGAIRGQLH
;
A
#
# COMPACT_ATOMS: atom_id res chain seq x y z
N MET A 1 22.62 -25.71 45.96
CA MET A 1 23.30 -24.46 45.60
C MET A 1 22.26 -23.39 45.28
N ARG A 2 22.02 -22.51 46.26
CA ARG A 2 21.03 -21.42 46.15
C ARG A 2 21.66 -20.23 45.43
N ARG A 3 21.10 -19.77 44.31
CA ARG A 3 21.50 -18.53 43.64
C ARG A 3 20.60 -17.40 44.12
N LEU A 4 21.22 -16.43 44.73
CA LEU A 4 20.66 -15.19 45.28
C LEU A 4 20.32 -14.23 44.11
N LEU A 5 19.06 -13.77 44.06
CA LEU A 5 18.62 -12.76 43.09
C LEU A 5 18.79 -11.39 43.76
N LEU A 6 19.67 -10.55 43.21
CA LEU A 6 19.83 -9.16 43.64
C LEU A 6 18.80 -8.32 42.85
N VAL A 7 17.86 -7.69 43.57
CA VAL A 7 16.95 -6.69 43.08
C VAL A 7 17.59 -5.33 43.31
N VAL A 8 17.88 -4.61 42.23
CA VAL A 8 18.33 -3.20 42.27
C VAL A 8 17.10 -2.30 42.11
N LEU A 9 16.72 -1.61 43.21
CA LEU A 9 15.75 -0.54 43.18
C LEU A 9 16.44 0.76 42.71
N ALA A 10 16.00 1.31 41.58
CA ALA A 10 16.36 2.66 41.15
C ALA A 10 15.29 3.63 41.63
N ALA A 11 15.66 4.54 42.54
CA ALA A 11 14.79 5.64 43.01
C ALA A 11 14.82 6.80 42.00
N PHE A 12 13.67 7.17 41.46
CA PHE A 12 13.52 8.39 40.67
C PHE A 12 13.15 9.55 41.59
N ALA A 13 14.01 10.55 41.66
CA ALA A 13 13.74 11.83 42.31
C ALA A 13 12.91 12.71 41.38
N VAL A 14 11.71 13.13 41.80
CA VAL A 14 10.87 14.10 41.11
C VAL A 14 11.24 15.49 41.60
N ALA A 15 11.84 16.30 40.71
CA ALA A 15 12.07 17.73 40.97
C ALA A 15 10.83 18.51 40.51
N ALA A 16 10.14 19.15 41.44
CA ALA A 16 9.04 20.07 41.15
C ALA A 16 9.64 21.45 40.76
N LEU A 17 9.46 21.87 39.50
CA LEU A 17 9.70 23.28 39.11
C LEU A 17 8.38 24.06 39.19
N SER A 18 8.36 25.05 40.08
CA SER A 18 7.32 26.07 40.17
C SER A 18 7.48 27.09 39.02
N VAL A 19 6.46 27.24 38.17
CA VAL A 19 6.42 28.26 37.12
C VAL A 19 5.56 29.42 37.59
N SER A 20 6.17 30.60 37.69
CA SER A 20 5.52 31.88 37.94
C SER A 20 4.73 32.33 36.69
N ALA A 21 3.48 32.75 36.91
CA ALA A 21 2.64 33.36 35.89
C ALA A 21 3.11 34.79 35.60
N ALA A 22 3.55 35.05 34.37
CA ALA A 22 3.74 36.41 33.85
C ALA A 22 2.60 36.75 32.89
N THR A 23 1.78 37.71 33.26
CA THR A 23 0.78 38.34 32.39
C THR A 23 1.49 39.28 31.42
N GLY A 24 1.52 38.93 30.13
CA GLY A 24 2.06 39.76 29.06
C GLY A 24 1.09 39.85 27.89
N LYS A 25 0.75 41.10 27.53
CA LYS A 25 -0.21 41.53 26.51
C LYS A 25 0.27 41.19 25.10
N ASN A 26 -0.70 40.83 24.27
CA ASN A 26 -0.76 40.97 22.78
C ASN A 26 0.58 40.90 22.01
N GLY A 27 0.94 39.67 21.60
CA GLY A 27 1.88 39.44 20.51
C GLY A 27 1.13 39.02 19.23
N PRO A 28 1.73 39.23 18.02
CA PRO A 28 1.07 38.94 16.75
C PRO A 28 0.80 37.45 16.63
N SER A 29 -0.37 37.13 16.05
CA SER A 29 -0.82 35.77 15.71
C SER A 29 0.23 35.08 14.87
N THR A 30 1.02 34.21 15.47
CA THR A 30 1.83 33.25 14.73
C THR A 30 0.88 32.19 14.18
N ASN A 31 0.64 32.24 12.88
CA ASN A 31 0.02 31.14 12.15
C ASN A 31 0.83 29.87 12.45
N GLY A 32 0.39 29.08 13.42
CA GLY A 32 0.94 27.75 13.66
C GLY A 32 0.83 26.91 12.39
N PRO A 33 1.71 25.90 12.20
CA PRO A 33 1.66 25.07 11.00
C PRO A 33 0.27 24.48 10.88
N SER A 34 -0.43 24.85 9.82
CA SER A 34 -1.73 24.30 9.45
C SER A 34 -1.59 22.78 9.47
N LYS A 35 -2.32 22.10 10.36
CA LYS A 35 -2.45 20.64 10.32
C LYS A 35 -2.99 20.30 8.94
N LYS A 36 -2.12 19.88 8.01
CA LYS A 36 -2.55 19.39 6.71
C LYS A 36 -3.53 18.25 7.00
N ASN A 37 -4.81 18.51 6.74
CA ASN A 37 -5.82 17.49 6.85
C ASN A 37 -5.35 16.31 5.99
N GLY A 38 -5.28 15.09 6.57
CA GLY A 38 -4.74 13.89 5.93
C GLY A 38 -5.46 13.41 4.66
N HIS A 39 -6.32 14.26 4.09
CA HIS A 39 -7.06 14.05 2.85
C HIS A 39 -6.28 14.46 1.57
N GLY A 40 -5.15 15.16 1.68
CA GLY A 40 -4.29 15.49 0.54
C GLY A 40 -3.80 14.22 -0.17
N VAL A 41 -3.55 14.33 -1.49
CA VAL A 41 -2.94 13.25 -2.28
C VAL A 41 -1.43 13.45 -2.31
N SER A 42 -0.65 12.44 -1.94
CA SER A 42 0.81 12.47 -2.04
C SER A 42 1.27 12.13 -3.46
N CYS A 43 0.70 11.08 -4.05
CA CYS A 43 0.96 10.73 -5.44
C CYS A 43 -0.20 9.93 -6.04
N VAL A 44 -0.23 9.89 -7.37
CA VAL A 44 -1.11 9.05 -8.17
C VAL A 44 -0.26 8.23 -9.12
N LEU A 45 -0.40 6.91 -9.06
CA LEU A 45 0.37 5.97 -9.85
C LEU A 45 -0.57 5.17 -10.76
N HIS A 46 -0.05 4.77 -11.90
CA HIS A 46 -0.77 4.01 -12.90
C HIS A 46 -0.07 2.69 -13.21
N SER A 47 -0.82 1.72 -13.72
CA SER A 47 -0.27 0.49 -14.26
C SER A 47 -1.16 -0.03 -15.38
N LYS A 48 -0.58 -0.37 -16.51
CA LYS A 48 -1.23 -1.07 -17.63
C LYS A 48 -0.93 -2.55 -17.53
N LEU A 49 -1.96 -3.36 -17.35
CA LEU A 49 -1.84 -4.79 -17.09
C LEU A 49 -2.02 -5.60 -18.37
N THR A 50 -1.06 -6.48 -18.67
CA THR A 50 -1.10 -7.39 -19.84
C THR A 50 -0.41 -8.71 -19.50
N ALA A 51 -0.78 -9.79 -20.16
CA ALA A 51 -0.09 -11.09 -20.03
C ALA A 51 1.36 -11.01 -20.54
N LYS A 52 1.65 -10.18 -21.56
CA LYS A 52 3.01 -10.00 -22.10
C LYS A 52 4.00 -9.50 -21.05
N ALA A 53 3.54 -8.77 -20.04
CA ALA A 53 4.39 -8.25 -18.96
C ALA A 53 4.62 -9.27 -17.85
N GLU A 54 3.90 -10.41 -17.85
CA GLU A 54 4.10 -11.49 -16.88
C GLU A 54 5.40 -12.27 -17.16
N THR A 55 5.93 -12.83 -16.07
CA THR A 55 7.13 -13.72 -16.12
C THR A 55 6.74 -15.19 -16.05
N THR A 56 5.45 -15.49 -15.95
CA THR A 56 4.89 -16.83 -15.72
C THR A 56 4.54 -17.58 -17.02
N GLY A 57 4.75 -16.96 -18.18
CA GLY A 57 4.33 -17.54 -19.46
C GLY A 57 2.81 -17.46 -19.67
N SER A 58 2.10 -16.56 -19.01
CA SER A 58 0.67 -16.37 -19.17
C SER A 58 0.28 -16.07 -20.60
N THR A 59 -0.75 -16.78 -21.08
CA THR A 59 -1.39 -16.55 -22.38
C THR A 59 -2.78 -15.89 -22.24
N SER A 60 -3.06 -15.31 -21.07
CA SER A 60 -4.32 -14.58 -20.83
C SER A 60 -4.52 -13.49 -21.89
N VAL A 61 -5.74 -13.39 -22.40
CA VAL A 61 -6.13 -12.31 -23.32
C VAL A 61 -6.75 -11.11 -22.58
N ALA A 62 -6.85 -11.21 -21.27
CA ALA A 62 -7.32 -10.11 -20.44
C ALA A 62 -6.35 -8.92 -20.49
N LYS A 63 -6.91 -7.73 -20.33
CA LYS A 63 -6.14 -6.48 -20.23
C LYS A 63 -6.74 -5.63 -19.14
N GLY A 64 -5.90 -4.95 -18.38
CA GLY A 64 -6.36 -4.10 -17.30
C GLY A 64 -5.62 -2.78 -17.19
N HIS A 65 -6.17 -1.93 -16.36
CA HIS A 65 -5.55 -0.70 -15.93
C HIS A 65 -5.87 -0.48 -14.46
N THR A 66 -4.86 -0.18 -13.68
CA THR A 66 -5.00 0.18 -12.25
C THR A 66 -4.50 1.59 -12.01
N LEU A 67 -5.25 2.29 -11.17
CA LEU A 67 -4.88 3.58 -10.59
C LEU A 67 -4.69 3.36 -9.09
N ILE A 68 -3.55 3.77 -8.58
CA ILE A 68 -3.23 3.83 -7.14
C ILE A 68 -3.18 5.29 -6.75
N LYS A 69 -3.84 5.63 -5.67
CA LYS A 69 -3.78 6.95 -5.06
C LYS A 69 -3.28 6.82 -3.63
N VAL A 70 -2.13 7.42 -3.37
CA VAL A 70 -1.57 7.48 -2.01
C VAL A 70 -1.97 8.81 -1.38
N ARG A 71 -2.59 8.74 -0.21
CA ARG A 71 -2.97 9.92 0.57
C ARG A 71 -1.83 10.42 1.43
N ALA A 72 -1.90 11.67 1.86
CA ALA A 72 -0.89 12.29 2.74
C ALA A 72 -0.79 11.60 4.11
N ASN A 73 -1.82 10.89 4.55
CA ASN A 73 -1.81 10.05 5.75
C ASN A 73 -1.27 8.63 5.53
N GLY A 74 -0.77 8.33 4.32
CA GLY A 74 -0.25 7.01 3.96
C GLY A 74 -1.28 6.00 3.44
N THR A 75 -2.57 6.33 3.46
CA THR A 75 -3.63 5.45 2.93
C THR A 75 -3.43 5.19 1.44
N ILE A 76 -3.51 3.92 1.04
CA ILE A 76 -3.44 3.49 -0.35
C ILE A 76 -4.85 3.16 -0.84
N GLU A 77 -5.35 3.94 -1.79
CA GLU A 77 -6.60 3.65 -2.49
C GLU A 77 -6.29 3.07 -3.86
N PHE A 78 -7.08 2.11 -4.32
CA PHE A 78 -6.92 1.56 -5.65
C PHE A 78 -8.23 1.51 -6.43
N LYS A 79 -8.12 1.59 -7.76
CA LYS A 79 -9.19 1.33 -8.71
C LYS A 79 -8.63 0.55 -9.88
N THR A 80 -9.16 -0.65 -10.12
CA THR A 80 -8.79 -1.49 -11.25
C THR A 80 -9.97 -1.71 -12.17
N ARG A 81 -9.69 -1.69 -13.47
CA ARG A 81 -10.63 -2.11 -14.52
C ARG A 81 -9.96 -3.15 -15.38
N ILE A 82 -10.63 -4.27 -15.62
CA ILE A 82 -10.13 -5.36 -16.44
C ILE A 82 -11.15 -5.68 -17.52
N LEU A 83 -10.70 -5.75 -18.77
CA LEU A 83 -11.44 -6.34 -19.88
C LEU A 83 -11.05 -7.83 -19.95
N ASN A 84 -11.99 -8.69 -19.59
CA ASN A 84 -11.84 -10.14 -19.50
C ASN A 84 -12.65 -10.83 -20.61
N LYS A 85 -12.08 -10.86 -21.82
CA LYS A 85 -12.77 -11.40 -23.00
C LYS A 85 -12.98 -12.92 -22.93
N ALA A 86 -12.07 -13.63 -22.28
CA ALA A 86 -12.13 -15.08 -22.14
C ALA A 86 -12.97 -15.56 -20.92
N HIS A 87 -13.54 -14.63 -20.16
CA HIS A 87 -14.29 -14.98 -18.96
C HIS A 87 -13.48 -15.78 -17.93
N GLU A 88 -12.17 -15.51 -17.84
CA GLU A 88 -11.29 -16.10 -16.83
C GLU A 88 -11.79 -15.75 -15.42
N THR A 89 -11.65 -16.69 -14.48
CA THR A 89 -12.03 -16.46 -13.09
C THR A 89 -10.86 -15.82 -12.32
N PHE A 90 -10.95 -14.52 -12.09
CA PHE A 90 -9.95 -13.79 -11.30
C PHE A 90 -10.09 -14.11 -9.81
N ILE A 91 -8.99 -14.42 -9.16
CA ILE A 91 -8.95 -14.90 -7.75
C ILE A 91 -8.16 -13.98 -6.82
N ALA A 92 -7.21 -13.21 -7.31
CA ALA A 92 -6.40 -12.30 -6.50
C ALA A 92 -5.81 -11.16 -7.32
N GLY A 93 -5.39 -10.08 -6.63
CA GLY A 93 -4.62 -8.99 -7.20
C GLY A 93 -3.73 -8.37 -6.12
N HIS A 94 -2.47 -8.08 -6.46
CA HIS A 94 -1.47 -7.60 -5.52
C HIS A 94 -0.55 -6.54 -6.14
N ILE A 95 0.10 -5.75 -5.26
CA ILE A 95 1.33 -5.04 -5.60
C ILE A 95 2.51 -5.87 -5.10
N HIS A 96 3.52 -6.02 -5.91
CA HIS A 96 4.76 -6.73 -5.61
C HIS A 96 5.95 -5.77 -5.70
N LEU A 97 7.04 -6.11 -5.01
CA LEU A 97 8.32 -5.40 -5.06
C LEU A 97 9.30 -6.15 -5.95
N ALA A 98 9.45 -5.73 -7.18
CA ALA A 98 10.52 -6.13 -8.11
C ALA A 98 10.49 -5.24 -9.37
N PRO A 99 11.62 -5.09 -10.08
CA PRO A 99 11.70 -4.39 -11.34
C PRO A 99 11.02 -5.18 -12.47
N VAL A 100 10.98 -4.58 -13.65
CA VAL A 100 10.45 -5.21 -14.87
C VAL A 100 11.13 -6.56 -15.15
N GLY A 101 10.34 -7.57 -15.46
CA GLY A 101 10.84 -8.90 -15.83
C GLY A 101 11.30 -9.77 -14.66
N VAL A 102 11.19 -9.30 -13.42
CA VAL A 102 11.58 -10.07 -12.22
C VAL A 102 10.34 -10.33 -11.37
N ALA A 103 10.18 -11.57 -10.87
CA ALA A 103 9.17 -11.90 -9.88
C ALA A 103 9.65 -11.46 -8.49
N GLY A 104 8.74 -10.90 -7.68
CA GLY A 104 9.04 -10.43 -6.33
C GLY A 104 7.96 -10.76 -5.31
N PRO A 105 8.20 -10.49 -4.03
CA PRO A 105 7.24 -10.74 -2.96
C PRO A 105 6.01 -9.81 -3.07
N VAL A 106 4.87 -10.29 -2.57
CA VAL A 106 3.67 -9.48 -2.36
C VAL A 106 3.94 -8.48 -1.24
N VAL A 107 3.73 -7.20 -1.52
CA VAL A 107 3.91 -6.12 -0.53
C VAL A 107 2.60 -5.39 -0.20
N VAL A 108 1.60 -5.40 -1.10
CA VAL A 108 0.27 -4.84 -0.82
C VAL A 108 -0.79 -5.75 -1.44
N PRO A 109 -1.61 -6.45 -0.64
CA PRO A 109 -2.80 -7.10 -1.13
C PRO A 109 -3.82 -6.04 -1.61
N LEU A 110 -4.30 -6.15 -2.84
CA LEU A 110 -5.37 -5.30 -3.37
C LEU A 110 -6.71 -6.01 -3.27
N PHE A 111 -6.69 -7.28 -3.61
CA PHE A 111 -7.87 -8.09 -3.74
C PHE A 111 -7.52 -9.55 -3.48
N VAL A 112 -8.19 -10.16 -2.53
CA VAL A 112 -8.18 -11.60 -2.28
C VAL A 112 -9.63 -12.03 -2.23
N ALA A 113 -10.00 -12.97 -3.05
CA ALA A 113 -11.38 -13.43 -3.08
C ALA A 113 -11.66 -14.40 -1.94
N PRO A 114 -12.58 -14.10 -1.04
CA PRO A 114 -13.22 -15.12 -0.23
C PRO A 114 -14.39 -15.79 -0.98
N THR A 115 -14.79 -15.25 -2.10
CA THR A 115 -15.92 -15.71 -2.92
C THR A 115 -15.57 -15.66 -4.39
N PRO A 116 -16.23 -16.50 -5.22
CA PRO A 116 -15.91 -16.65 -6.62
C PRO A 116 -15.91 -15.29 -7.30
N VAL A 117 -14.77 -14.97 -7.74
CA VAL A 117 -14.53 -13.76 -8.34
C VAL A 117 -14.86 -13.84 -9.77
N THR A 118 -15.31 -12.84 -10.13
CA THR A 118 -15.96 -12.52 -11.33
C THR A 118 -15.26 -13.06 -12.58
N SER A 119 -15.96 -13.88 -13.31
CA SER A 119 -15.68 -14.21 -14.70
C SER A 119 -16.37 -13.22 -15.65
N ALA A 120 -16.88 -12.10 -15.13
CA ALA A 120 -17.55 -11.09 -15.94
C ALA A 120 -16.61 -10.51 -17.01
N ARG A 121 -17.17 -10.15 -18.17
CA ARG A 121 -16.41 -9.51 -19.26
C ARG A 121 -15.73 -8.20 -18.86
N HIS A 122 -16.37 -7.43 -18.01
CA HIS A 122 -15.86 -6.18 -17.46
C HIS A 122 -15.80 -6.25 -15.95
N ILE A 123 -14.58 -6.26 -15.41
CA ILE A 123 -14.33 -6.32 -13.98
C ILE A 123 -13.93 -4.94 -13.49
N LYS A 124 -14.55 -4.50 -12.40
CA LYS A 124 -14.21 -3.26 -11.70
C LYS A 124 -13.97 -3.62 -10.23
N GLN A 125 -12.82 -3.21 -9.73
CA GLN A 125 -12.46 -3.39 -8.32
C GLN A 125 -11.92 -2.09 -7.77
N SER A 126 -12.22 -1.79 -6.52
CA SER A 126 -11.70 -0.62 -5.84
C SER A 126 -11.79 -0.82 -4.33
N GLY A 127 -10.90 -0.18 -3.61
CA GLY A 127 -10.86 -0.24 -2.16
C GLY A 127 -9.71 0.53 -1.57
N ILE A 128 -9.57 0.36 -0.27
CA ILE A 128 -8.38 0.77 0.49
C ILE A 128 -7.55 -0.48 0.71
N ALA A 129 -6.27 -0.39 0.39
CA ALA A 129 -5.31 -1.47 0.55
C ALA A 129 -4.43 -1.22 1.78
N THR A 130 -4.19 -2.29 2.55
CA THR A 130 -3.28 -2.27 3.69
C THR A 130 -1.97 -2.92 3.28
N PRO A 131 -0.84 -2.18 3.29
CA PRO A 131 0.46 -2.75 2.98
C PRO A 131 0.89 -3.78 4.02
N ASN A 132 1.69 -4.75 3.58
CA ASN A 132 2.39 -5.66 4.48
C ASN A 132 3.44 -4.89 5.31
N PRO A 133 3.83 -5.39 6.52
CA PRO A 133 4.87 -4.78 7.32
C PRO A 133 6.14 -4.49 6.51
N GLY A 134 6.72 -3.31 6.71
CA GLY A 134 7.91 -2.86 5.98
C GLY A 134 7.63 -2.11 4.67
N THR A 135 6.38 -2.10 4.18
CA THR A 135 5.98 -1.32 2.99
C THR A 135 5.10 -0.13 3.39
N THR A 136 5.27 0.99 2.74
CA THR A 136 4.47 2.20 2.96
C THR A 136 4.01 2.82 1.64
N GLY A 137 2.93 3.59 1.68
CA GLY A 137 2.49 4.36 0.51
C GLY A 137 3.58 5.34 0.04
N ALA A 138 4.35 5.92 0.96
CA ALA A 138 5.46 6.80 0.62
C ALA A 138 6.56 6.09 -0.20
N ALA A 139 6.86 4.82 0.12
CA ALA A 139 7.82 4.03 -0.65
C ALA A 139 7.35 3.79 -2.09
N LEU A 140 6.05 3.53 -2.29
CA LEU A 140 5.48 3.40 -3.64
C LEU A 140 5.63 4.69 -4.45
N CYS A 141 5.45 5.86 -3.80
CA CYS A 141 5.59 7.16 -4.43
C CYS A 141 7.05 7.52 -4.75
N ALA A 142 8.00 7.05 -3.94
CA ALA A 142 9.41 7.40 -4.08
C ALA A 142 10.07 6.69 -5.26
N ASP A 143 9.71 5.43 -5.53
CA ASP A 143 10.26 4.64 -6.63
C ASP A 143 9.19 3.73 -7.25
N PRO A 144 8.23 4.28 -8.00
CA PRO A 144 7.16 3.49 -8.59
C PRO A 144 7.64 2.33 -9.49
N PRO A 145 8.71 2.51 -10.32
CA PRO A 145 9.19 1.42 -11.17
C PRO A 145 9.75 0.20 -10.43
N ALA A 146 10.06 0.31 -9.12
CA ALA A 146 10.43 -0.84 -8.30
C ALA A 146 9.25 -1.76 -7.98
N TYR A 147 8.03 -1.35 -8.31
CA TYR A 147 6.80 -2.09 -7.97
C TYR A 147 6.00 -2.45 -9.21
N TYR A 148 5.32 -3.59 -9.16
CA TYR A 148 4.36 -3.98 -10.18
C TYR A 148 3.05 -4.45 -9.57
N ILE A 149 1.98 -4.33 -10.35
CA ILE A 149 0.70 -4.94 -10.02
C ILE A 149 0.54 -6.19 -10.87
N ASN A 150 0.05 -7.29 -10.27
CA ASN A 150 -0.48 -8.39 -11.05
C ASN A 150 -1.83 -8.88 -10.52
N TYR A 151 -2.56 -9.54 -11.40
CA TYR A 151 -3.80 -10.21 -11.11
C TYR A 151 -3.70 -11.67 -11.53
N HIS A 152 -4.29 -12.53 -10.72
CA HIS A 152 -4.27 -13.98 -10.87
C HIS A 152 -5.64 -14.50 -11.26
N THR A 153 -5.67 -15.58 -12.03
CA THR A 153 -6.89 -16.31 -12.35
C THR A 153 -6.73 -17.79 -11.97
N THR A 154 -7.83 -18.54 -11.96
CA THR A 154 -7.77 -19.99 -11.73
C THR A 154 -6.90 -20.71 -12.77
N ALA A 155 -6.87 -20.20 -14.01
CA ALA A 155 -6.03 -20.75 -15.10
C ALA A 155 -4.57 -20.31 -14.99
N PHE A 156 -4.30 -19.13 -14.45
CA PHE A 156 -2.97 -18.53 -14.32
C PHE A 156 -2.73 -18.12 -12.86
N ALA A 157 -2.61 -19.11 -11.98
CA ALA A 157 -2.46 -18.89 -10.54
C ALA A 157 -1.13 -18.20 -10.17
N GLY A 158 -0.10 -18.29 -11.01
CA GLY A 158 1.16 -17.56 -10.84
C GLY A 158 1.11 -16.09 -11.29
N GLY A 159 0.08 -15.70 -12.03
CA GLY A 159 -0.13 -14.37 -12.60
C GLY A 159 -0.71 -14.44 -14.00
N ALA A 160 -1.84 -13.77 -14.23
CA ALA A 160 -2.52 -13.71 -15.51
C ALA A 160 -2.15 -12.46 -16.31
N ILE A 161 -2.17 -11.31 -15.65
CA ILE A 161 -1.82 -10.01 -16.23
C ILE A 161 -1.04 -9.16 -15.22
N ARG A 162 0.02 -8.51 -15.72
CA ARG A 162 0.95 -7.71 -14.92
C ARG A 162 1.23 -6.35 -15.57
N GLY A 163 1.63 -5.37 -14.77
CA GLY A 163 2.16 -4.08 -15.22
C GLY A 163 2.95 -3.37 -14.13
N GLN A 164 4.04 -2.70 -14.53
CA GLN A 164 4.86 -1.89 -13.64
C GLN A 164 4.10 -0.63 -13.24
N LEU A 165 4.32 -0.12 -12.03
CA LEU A 165 3.85 1.20 -11.59
C LEU A 165 4.67 2.31 -12.24
N HIS A 166 4.01 3.44 -12.52
CA HIS A 166 4.60 4.69 -13.06
C HIS A 166 3.75 5.89 -12.70
#